data_7bc3b4bb7657121ba2eff303a1391def
#
_entry.id   7bc3b4bb7657121ba2eff303a1391def
#
_cell.length_a   1.000
_cell.length_b   1.000
_cell.length_c   1.000
_cell.angle_alpha   90.00
_cell.angle_beta   90.00
_cell.angle_gamma   90.00
#
_symmetry.space_group_name_H-M   'P 1'
#
loop_
_entity.id
_entity.type
_entity.pdbx_description
1 polymer ?
#
loop_
_entity_poly.entity_id
_entity_poly.type
_entity_poly.pdbx_seq_one_letter_code
_entity_poly.pdbx_strand_id
1 'polypeptide(L)'
;MLRINCLATYGGKLYAGGDRGLPPPGERQWTGRPYRVYRFDGGTTWSVAGELPAERPRNCYPHAMAVHDGKLWVGYPNVWSFDGARWEFAGTPRGDTPEDQLPHLQVHSLEVYRGQLLAGMWPEARVVAHTGGENWVDRGRLGDGSEINALTVYNGMLYAGAIPRGEISRYDGVQTWTSLRKFFSPPG
;
A
#
# COMPACT_ATOMS: atom_id res chain seq x y z
N MET A 1 11.17 15.48 -9.57
CA MET A 1 9.73 15.79 -9.62
C MET A 1 9.09 15.06 -8.47
N LEU A 2 8.38 15.78 -7.59
CA LEU A 2 7.59 15.14 -6.52
C LEU A 2 6.38 14.46 -7.15
N ARG A 3 6.13 13.19 -6.80
CA ARG A 3 4.92 12.48 -7.19
C ARG A 3 4.04 12.33 -5.96
N ILE A 4 2.75 12.58 -6.13
CA ILE A 4 1.72 12.20 -5.16
C ILE A 4 1.09 10.91 -5.69
N ASN A 5 1.14 9.86 -4.90
CA ASN A 5 0.68 8.53 -5.31
C ASN A 5 -0.65 8.15 -4.64
N CYS A 6 -0.94 8.71 -3.47
CA CYS A 6 -2.17 8.42 -2.76
C CYS A 6 -2.72 9.65 -2.06
N LEU A 7 -4.03 9.66 -1.91
CA LEU A 7 -4.80 10.66 -1.19
C LEU A 7 -5.81 9.96 -0.28
N ALA A 8 -6.09 10.55 0.87
CA ALA A 8 -7.17 10.12 1.74
C ALA A 8 -7.76 11.29 2.52
N THR A 9 -9.03 11.19 2.89
CA THR A 9 -9.67 12.10 3.84
C THR A 9 -9.74 11.45 5.21
N TYR A 10 -9.23 12.14 6.23
CA TYR A 10 -9.24 11.67 7.61
C TYR A 10 -9.45 12.84 8.57
N GLY A 11 -10.35 12.69 9.56
CA GLY A 11 -10.66 13.74 10.52
C GLY A 11 -11.09 15.07 9.86
N GLY A 12 -11.83 15.01 8.75
CA GLY A 12 -12.25 16.19 7.97
C GLY A 12 -11.12 16.93 7.25
N LYS A 13 -9.94 16.33 7.12
CA LYS A 13 -8.76 16.87 6.41
C LYS A 13 -8.36 15.99 5.24
N LEU A 14 -7.77 16.59 4.20
CA LEU A 14 -7.16 15.86 3.09
C LEU A 14 -5.69 15.59 3.41
N TYR A 15 -5.28 14.34 3.17
CA TYR A 15 -3.89 13.89 3.30
C TYR A 15 -3.35 13.42 1.96
N ALA A 16 -2.05 13.61 1.75
CA ALA A 16 -1.35 13.21 0.54
C ALA A 16 -0.05 12.48 0.88
N GLY A 17 0.19 11.37 0.22
CA GLY A 17 1.44 10.62 0.31
C GLY A 17 2.12 10.53 -1.04
N GLY A 18 3.43 10.63 -1.05
CA GLY A 18 4.17 10.60 -2.28
C GLY A 18 5.66 10.37 -2.09
N ASP A 19 6.38 10.35 -3.22
CA ASP A 19 7.82 10.22 -3.20
C ASP A 19 8.52 11.51 -2.77
N ARG A 20 9.81 11.44 -2.54
CA ARG A 20 10.67 12.56 -2.12
C ARG A 20 11.13 13.44 -3.28
N GLY A 21 10.74 13.11 -4.51
CA GLY A 21 11.25 13.73 -5.72
C GLY A 21 12.60 13.18 -6.15
N LEU A 22 13.35 13.96 -6.93
CA LEU A 22 14.70 13.59 -7.34
C LEU A 22 15.69 13.77 -6.18
N PRO A 23 16.72 12.92 -6.06
CA PRO A 23 17.79 13.14 -5.10
C PRO A 23 18.51 14.45 -5.41
N PRO A 24 19.16 15.06 -4.40
CA PRO A 24 19.99 16.24 -4.61
C PRO A 24 21.05 16.03 -5.70
N PRO A 25 21.48 17.09 -6.38
CA PRO A 25 22.58 17.00 -7.34
C PRO A 25 23.82 16.32 -6.72
N GLY A 26 24.32 15.29 -7.38
CA GLY A 26 25.47 14.52 -6.91
C GLY A 26 25.12 13.28 -6.09
N GLU A 27 23.88 13.14 -5.62
CA GLU A 27 23.40 11.91 -4.96
C GLU A 27 22.68 11.02 -5.96
N ARG A 28 23.05 9.74 -5.99
CA ARG A 28 22.40 8.75 -6.87
C ARG A 28 21.12 8.16 -6.27
N GLN A 29 20.94 8.30 -4.96
CA GLN A 29 19.82 7.70 -4.21
C GLN A 29 19.47 8.57 -2.99
N TRP A 30 18.20 8.51 -2.59
CA TRP A 30 17.73 9.06 -1.34
C TRP A 30 18.09 8.12 -0.18
N THR A 31 19.24 8.30 0.45
CA THR A 31 19.61 7.51 1.62
C THR A 31 19.25 8.26 2.90
N GLY A 32 18.57 7.56 3.84
CA GLY A 32 18.37 8.04 5.20
C GLY A 32 17.37 9.18 5.40
N ARG A 33 16.67 9.66 4.37
CA ARG A 33 15.64 10.68 4.52
C ARG A 33 14.25 10.05 4.67
N PRO A 34 13.43 10.50 5.64
CA PRO A 34 12.08 9.97 5.83
C PRO A 34 11.15 10.33 4.67
N TYR A 35 10.14 9.49 4.43
CA TYR A 35 9.02 9.82 3.56
C TYR A 35 8.06 10.74 4.26
N ARG A 36 7.33 11.55 3.50
CA ARG A 36 6.41 12.53 4.07
C ARG A 36 4.97 12.22 3.73
N VAL A 37 4.14 12.37 4.73
CA VAL A 37 2.70 12.51 4.59
C VAL A 37 2.37 13.97 4.82
N TYR A 38 1.64 14.57 3.89
CA TYR A 38 1.23 15.97 3.95
C TYR A 38 -0.24 16.06 4.31
N ARG A 39 -0.61 17.13 4.99
CA ARG A 39 -1.98 17.51 5.30
C ARG A 39 -2.31 18.84 4.63
N PHE A 40 -3.47 18.90 4.00
CA PHE A 40 -4.02 20.15 3.44
C PHE A 40 -4.58 21.04 4.56
N ASP A 41 -4.14 22.28 4.61
CA ASP A 41 -4.54 23.27 5.61
C ASP A 41 -5.46 24.36 5.03
N GLY A 42 -5.72 24.31 3.72
CA GLY A 42 -6.60 25.24 3.00
C GLY A 42 -5.88 26.11 1.97
N GLY A 43 -6.61 26.64 1.01
CA GLY A 43 -6.06 27.44 -0.09
C GLY A 43 -5.03 26.63 -0.89
N THR A 44 -3.76 27.03 -0.82
CA THR A 44 -2.62 26.29 -1.42
C THR A 44 -1.65 25.75 -0.38
N THR A 45 -2.05 25.78 0.90
CA THR A 45 -1.15 25.48 2.03
C THR A 45 -1.22 24.00 2.41
N TRP A 46 -0.05 23.40 2.59
CA TRP A 46 0.14 22.03 3.06
C TRP A 46 1.17 22.00 4.16
N SER A 47 0.91 21.26 5.22
CA SER A 47 1.86 20.99 6.30
C SER A 47 2.31 19.53 6.29
N VAL A 48 3.48 19.26 6.86
CA VAL A 48 3.96 17.88 7.08
C VAL A 48 3.20 17.30 8.27
N ALA A 49 2.38 16.27 8.01
CA ALA A 49 1.64 15.54 9.02
C ALA A 49 2.47 14.41 9.64
N GLY A 50 3.50 13.95 8.93
CA GLY A 50 4.39 12.91 9.43
C GLY A 50 5.59 12.68 8.54
N GLU A 51 6.66 12.21 9.16
CA GLU A 51 7.86 11.72 8.50
C GLU A 51 8.02 10.25 8.88
N LEU A 52 7.85 9.37 7.89
CA LEU A 52 7.96 7.94 8.09
C LEU A 52 9.39 7.48 7.80
N PRO A 53 10.00 6.62 8.64
CA PRO A 53 11.37 6.17 8.47
C PRO A 53 11.62 5.53 7.11
N ALA A 54 12.75 5.86 6.50
CA ALA A 54 13.19 5.26 5.24
C ALA A 54 14.14 4.11 5.53
N GLU A 55 13.61 2.95 5.82
CA GLU A 55 14.41 1.76 6.14
C GLU A 55 15.13 1.15 4.94
N ARG A 56 14.72 1.53 3.72
CA ARG A 56 15.30 0.98 2.48
C ARG A 56 15.64 2.08 1.47
N PRO A 57 16.79 1.97 0.79
CA PRO A 57 17.30 3.05 -0.09
C PRO A 57 16.58 3.16 -1.45
N ARG A 58 15.72 2.21 -1.84
CA ARG A 58 15.14 2.17 -3.19
C ARG A 58 13.62 2.32 -3.19
N ASN A 59 13.14 3.29 -3.98
CA ASN A 59 11.76 3.43 -4.51
C ASN A 59 10.59 3.09 -3.56
N CYS A 60 10.78 3.27 -2.26
CA CYS A 60 9.76 3.05 -1.28
C CYS A 60 9.16 4.39 -0.90
N TYR A 61 7.95 4.66 -1.31
CA TYR A 61 7.18 5.86 -0.99
C TYR A 61 5.73 5.45 -0.71
N PRO A 62 4.96 6.27 0.01
CA PRO A 62 3.55 5.97 0.23
C PRO A 62 2.82 5.72 -1.09
N HIS A 63 2.35 4.48 -1.27
CA HIS A 63 1.59 4.07 -2.45
C HIS A 63 0.09 4.07 -2.19
N ALA A 64 -0.30 3.78 -0.95
CA ALA A 64 -1.68 3.60 -0.58
C ALA A 64 -2.01 4.24 0.76
N MET A 65 -3.24 4.73 0.88
CA MET A 65 -3.83 5.19 2.13
C MET A 65 -5.24 4.63 2.27
N ALA A 66 -5.64 4.32 3.50
CA ALA A 66 -7.00 3.94 3.86
C ALA A 66 -7.36 4.51 5.24
N VAL A 67 -8.65 4.61 5.53
CA VAL A 67 -9.13 4.94 6.87
C VAL A 67 -9.82 3.71 7.45
N HIS A 68 -9.37 3.28 8.61
CA HIS A 68 -9.89 2.11 9.30
C HIS A 68 -9.75 2.28 10.81
N ASP A 69 -10.76 1.88 11.58
CA ASP A 69 -10.81 1.97 13.04
C ASP A 69 -10.40 3.36 13.58
N GLY A 70 -10.94 4.43 12.95
CA GLY A 70 -10.66 5.80 13.36
C GLY A 70 -9.23 6.27 13.16
N LYS A 71 -8.41 5.55 12.40
CA LYS A 71 -7.03 5.90 12.07
C LYS A 71 -6.84 6.04 10.56
N LEU A 72 -5.88 6.87 10.16
CA LEU A 72 -5.34 6.91 8.81
C LEU A 72 -4.21 5.90 8.70
N TRP A 73 -4.29 5.01 7.72
CA TRP A 73 -3.29 3.99 7.44
C TRP A 73 -2.53 4.34 6.16
N VAL A 74 -1.23 4.14 6.19
CA VAL A 74 -0.33 4.47 5.07
C VAL A 74 0.55 3.27 4.79
N GLY A 75 0.45 2.78 3.55
CA GLY A 75 1.25 1.65 3.03
C GLY A 75 2.42 2.13 2.18
N TYR A 76 3.59 1.61 2.49
CA TYR A 76 4.79 1.57 1.66
C TYR A 76 5.53 0.28 2.02
N PRO A 77 6.85 0.04 2.09
CA PRO A 77 7.32 -1.31 2.49
C PRO A 77 6.66 -1.81 3.78
N ASN A 78 6.51 -0.92 4.73
CA ASN A 78 5.82 -1.15 6.00
C ASN A 78 4.48 -0.42 6.01
N VAL A 79 3.64 -0.74 6.97
CA VAL A 79 2.40 -0.01 7.22
C VAL A 79 2.52 0.79 8.51
N TRP A 80 2.02 2.00 8.46
CA TRP A 80 1.95 2.93 9.58
C TRP A 80 0.51 3.39 9.77
N SER A 81 0.10 3.61 11.01
CA SER A 81 -1.20 4.18 11.34
C SER A 81 -1.03 5.51 12.08
N PHE A 82 -1.99 6.42 11.88
CA PHE A 82 -2.04 7.75 12.47
C PHE A 82 -3.39 7.98 13.13
N ASP A 83 -3.39 8.29 14.42
CA ASP A 83 -4.61 8.51 15.22
C ASP A 83 -5.06 9.99 15.26
N GLY A 84 -4.37 10.86 14.52
CA GLY A 84 -4.57 12.31 14.55
C GLY A 84 -3.51 13.05 15.35
N ALA A 85 -2.75 12.37 16.19
CA ALA A 85 -1.68 12.92 17.03
C ALA A 85 -0.34 12.18 16.86
N ARG A 86 -0.38 10.85 16.73
CA ARG A 86 0.81 9.99 16.70
C ARG A 86 0.80 9.04 15.52
N TRP A 87 1.98 8.77 14.99
CA TRP A 87 2.24 7.70 14.05
C TRP A 87 2.73 6.46 14.80
N GLU A 88 2.11 5.33 14.52
CA GLU A 88 2.46 4.03 15.09
C GLU A 88 2.85 3.07 13.97
N PHE A 89 3.91 2.32 14.18
CA PHE A 89 4.31 1.23 13.30
C PHE A 89 3.29 0.09 13.40
N ALA A 90 2.80 -0.37 12.27
CA ALA A 90 1.77 -1.41 12.19
C ALA A 90 2.28 -2.67 11.48
N GLY A 91 3.58 -2.83 11.41
CA GLY A 91 4.24 -4.03 10.91
C GLY A 91 4.57 -4.00 9.42
N THR A 92 5.23 -5.08 9.01
CA THR A 92 5.56 -5.37 7.62
C THR A 92 4.60 -6.45 7.12
N PRO A 93 3.71 -6.13 6.17
CA PRO A 93 2.70 -7.08 5.68
C PRO A 93 3.32 -8.10 4.71
N ARG A 94 4.16 -8.98 5.23
CA ARG A 94 4.94 -9.92 4.41
C ARG A 94 4.16 -11.14 3.91
N GLY A 95 3.13 -11.59 4.66
CA GLY A 95 2.44 -12.84 4.37
C GLY A 95 3.43 -14.01 4.25
N ASP A 96 3.20 -14.89 3.28
CA ASP A 96 4.09 -16.00 2.93
C ASP A 96 5.14 -15.61 1.85
N THR A 97 5.52 -14.32 1.78
CA THR A 97 6.54 -13.85 0.83
C THR A 97 7.89 -14.50 1.14
N PRO A 98 8.57 -15.11 0.14
CA PRO A 98 9.89 -15.71 0.30
C PRO A 98 10.93 -14.72 0.85
N GLU A 99 11.87 -15.20 1.65
CA GLU A 99 12.90 -14.38 2.30
C GLU A 99 13.74 -13.56 1.32
N ASP A 100 14.07 -14.12 0.15
CA ASP A 100 14.83 -13.45 -0.91
C ASP A 100 14.05 -12.33 -1.58
N GLN A 101 12.71 -12.33 -1.48
CA GLN A 101 11.82 -11.31 -2.03
C GLN A 101 11.49 -10.20 -1.02
N LEU A 102 11.70 -10.42 0.29
CA LEU A 102 11.41 -9.42 1.32
C LEU A 102 12.11 -8.08 1.11
N PRO A 103 13.37 -8.00 0.58
CA PRO A 103 14.01 -6.72 0.28
C PRO A 103 13.27 -5.88 -0.75
N HIS A 104 12.37 -6.48 -1.53
CA HIS A 104 11.60 -5.83 -2.59
C HIS A 104 10.16 -5.52 -2.20
N LEU A 105 9.72 -5.96 -1.02
CA LEU A 105 8.34 -5.86 -0.57
C LEU A 105 7.83 -4.43 -0.58
N GLN A 106 6.64 -4.23 -1.16
CA GLN A 106 5.92 -2.95 -1.17
C GLN A 106 4.41 -3.17 -1.05
N VAL A 107 3.75 -2.26 -0.34
CA VAL A 107 2.29 -2.18 -0.28
C VAL A 107 1.82 -1.23 -1.37
N HIS A 108 1.08 -1.72 -2.34
CA HIS A 108 0.59 -0.94 -3.47
C HIS A 108 -0.87 -0.50 -3.36
N SER A 109 -1.66 -1.23 -2.59
CA SER A 109 -3.05 -0.89 -2.32
C SER A 109 -3.45 -1.21 -0.88
N LEU A 110 -4.39 -0.44 -0.34
CA LEU A 110 -5.04 -0.67 0.95
C LEU A 110 -6.55 -0.59 0.76
N GLU A 111 -7.29 -1.51 1.34
CA GLU A 111 -8.77 -1.54 1.30
C GLU A 111 -9.32 -2.12 2.59
N VAL A 112 -10.51 -1.70 2.97
CA VAL A 112 -11.23 -2.25 4.13
C VAL A 112 -12.32 -3.19 3.65
N TYR A 113 -12.22 -4.45 4.04
CA TYR A 113 -13.19 -5.48 3.70
C TYR A 113 -13.65 -6.24 4.94
N ARG A 114 -14.97 -6.24 5.18
CA ARG A 114 -15.60 -6.92 6.34
C ARG A 114 -14.95 -6.55 7.68
N GLY A 115 -14.64 -5.26 7.86
CA GLY A 115 -14.02 -4.75 9.09
C GLY A 115 -12.55 -5.09 9.27
N GLN A 116 -11.86 -5.58 8.24
CA GLN A 116 -10.42 -5.81 8.25
C GLN A 116 -9.72 -4.89 7.24
N LEU A 117 -8.57 -4.35 7.61
CA LEU A 117 -7.68 -3.68 6.68
C LEU A 117 -6.87 -4.72 5.90
N LEU A 118 -6.89 -4.62 4.58
CA LEU A 118 -6.13 -5.47 3.67
C LEU A 118 -5.11 -4.66 2.90
N ALA A 119 -3.98 -5.30 2.61
CA ALA A 119 -2.91 -4.74 1.79
C ALA A 119 -2.64 -5.62 0.57
N GLY A 120 -2.61 -5.01 -0.60
CA GLY A 120 -2.17 -5.62 -1.84
C GLY A 120 -0.69 -5.35 -2.06
N MET A 121 0.07 -6.40 -2.36
CA MET A 121 1.52 -6.45 -2.26
C MET A 121 2.23 -6.61 -3.60
N TRP A 122 3.48 -6.19 -3.65
CA TRP A 122 4.52 -6.53 -4.61
C TRP A 122 5.70 -7.16 -3.83
N PRO A 123 6.46 -8.16 -4.34
CA PRO A 123 6.48 -8.64 -5.74
C PRO A 123 5.60 -9.83 -6.05
N GLU A 124 4.89 -10.41 -5.10
CA GLU A 124 4.24 -11.71 -5.25
C GLU A 124 2.71 -11.63 -5.49
N ALA A 125 2.15 -10.45 -5.78
CA ALA A 125 0.71 -10.24 -5.92
C ALA A 125 -0.11 -10.92 -4.80
N ARG A 126 0.36 -10.78 -3.55
CA ARG A 126 -0.33 -11.29 -2.37
C ARG A 126 -1.28 -10.25 -1.81
N VAL A 127 -2.35 -10.73 -1.20
CA VAL A 127 -3.20 -9.93 -0.31
C VAL A 127 -2.99 -10.40 1.11
N VAL A 128 -2.77 -9.49 2.03
CA VAL A 128 -2.62 -9.78 3.45
C VAL A 128 -3.57 -8.92 4.28
N ALA A 129 -4.05 -9.44 5.40
CA ALA A 129 -4.99 -8.77 6.29
C ALA A 129 -4.33 -8.44 7.62
N HIS A 130 -4.51 -7.22 8.11
CA HIS A 130 -4.11 -6.81 9.44
C HIS A 130 -4.96 -7.49 10.50
N THR A 131 -4.31 -8.02 11.54
CA THR A 131 -4.98 -8.75 12.64
C THR A 131 -4.73 -8.15 14.02
N GLY A 132 -4.10 -6.97 14.05
CA GLY A 132 -3.82 -6.23 15.28
C GLY A 132 -2.32 -6.10 15.56
N GLY A 133 -1.93 -4.97 16.15
CA GLY A 133 -0.52 -4.64 16.40
C GLY A 133 0.29 -4.62 15.12
N GLU A 134 1.33 -5.42 15.06
CA GLU A 134 2.21 -5.56 13.88
C GLU A 134 1.90 -6.81 13.03
N ASN A 135 0.80 -7.51 13.35
CA ASN A 135 0.52 -8.83 12.77
C ASN A 135 -0.31 -8.73 11.49
N TRP A 136 0.12 -9.49 10.48
CA TRP A 136 -0.53 -9.62 9.18
C TRP A 136 -0.66 -11.10 8.81
N VAL A 137 -1.82 -11.48 8.28
CA VAL A 137 -2.14 -12.85 7.87
C VAL A 137 -2.39 -12.90 6.37
N ASP A 138 -1.80 -13.87 5.71
CA ASP A 138 -1.95 -14.10 4.28
C ASP A 138 -3.41 -14.40 3.90
N ARG A 139 -3.86 -13.77 2.82
CA ARG A 139 -5.18 -13.98 2.19
C ARG A 139 -5.05 -14.53 0.77
N GLY A 140 -3.87 -15.04 0.44
CA GLY A 140 -3.59 -15.70 -0.82
C GLY A 140 -2.92 -14.82 -1.87
N ARG A 141 -2.48 -15.49 -2.91
CA ARG A 141 -1.80 -14.92 -4.07
C ARG A 141 -2.73 -14.93 -5.29
N LEU A 142 -2.62 -13.91 -6.14
CA LEU A 142 -3.36 -13.86 -7.40
C LEU A 142 -2.53 -14.49 -8.51
N GLY A 143 -2.84 -15.74 -8.85
CA GLY A 143 -2.29 -16.45 -10.00
C GLY A 143 -0.77 -16.29 -10.18
N ASP A 144 -0.36 -15.89 -11.37
CA ASP A 144 1.01 -15.58 -11.77
C ASP A 144 1.31 -14.06 -11.76
N GLY A 145 0.45 -13.28 -11.13
CA GLY A 145 0.65 -11.86 -10.93
C GLY A 145 1.89 -11.55 -10.09
N SER A 146 2.44 -10.36 -10.29
CA SER A 146 3.57 -9.84 -9.51
C SER A 146 3.16 -8.76 -8.52
N GLU A 147 2.05 -8.05 -8.77
CA GLU A 147 1.74 -6.82 -8.04
C GLU A 147 0.22 -6.58 -8.01
N ILE A 148 -0.31 -6.20 -6.86
CA ILE A 148 -1.71 -5.82 -6.69
C ILE A 148 -1.83 -4.31 -6.55
N ASN A 149 -2.14 -3.64 -7.65
CA ASN A 149 -2.24 -2.18 -7.71
C ASN A 149 -3.60 -1.63 -7.27
N ALA A 150 -4.61 -2.48 -7.23
CA ALA A 150 -5.96 -2.08 -6.86
C ALA A 150 -6.64 -3.16 -6.02
N LEU A 151 -7.27 -2.71 -4.95
CA LEU A 151 -8.26 -3.45 -4.18
C LEU A 151 -9.54 -2.61 -4.11
N THR A 152 -10.69 -3.25 -4.22
CA THR A 152 -11.97 -2.57 -4.04
C THR A 152 -13.07 -3.53 -3.62
N VAL A 153 -14.09 -3.00 -2.96
CA VAL A 153 -15.28 -3.76 -2.60
C VAL A 153 -16.43 -3.36 -3.53
N TYR A 154 -17.04 -4.35 -4.17
CA TYR A 154 -18.22 -4.17 -5.00
C TYR A 154 -19.26 -5.25 -4.68
N ASN A 155 -20.50 -4.84 -4.44
CA ASN A 155 -21.62 -5.73 -4.04
C ASN A 155 -21.25 -6.70 -2.90
N GLY A 156 -20.53 -6.19 -1.87
CA GLY A 156 -20.14 -6.97 -0.70
C GLY A 156 -19.02 -7.99 -0.92
N MET A 157 -18.42 -8.03 -2.12
CA MET A 157 -17.29 -8.89 -2.46
C MET A 157 -16.03 -8.06 -2.69
N LEU A 158 -14.87 -8.62 -2.34
CA LEU A 158 -13.57 -8.01 -2.57
C LEU A 158 -13.04 -8.40 -3.95
N TYR A 159 -12.51 -7.42 -4.66
CA TYR A 159 -11.86 -7.59 -5.96
C TYR A 159 -10.45 -7.03 -5.92
N ALA A 160 -9.55 -7.64 -6.68
CA ALA A 160 -8.18 -7.22 -6.83
C ALA A 160 -7.78 -7.14 -8.30
N GLY A 161 -7.01 -6.10 -8.63
CA GLY A 161 -6.39 -5.91 -9.94
C GLY A 161 -4.88 -6.12 -9.86
N ALA A 162 -4.35 -7.04 -10.68
CA ALA A 162 -2.95 -7.42 -10.67
C ALA A 162 -2.28 -7.22 -12.03
N ILE A 163 -0.97 -6.92 -11.98
CA ILE A 163 -0.11 -6.87 -13.18
C ILE A 163 0.84 -8.09 -13.20
N PRO A 164 1.50 -8.42 -14.35
CA PRO A 164 1.55 -7.65 -15.61
C PRO A 164 0.40 -7.89 -16.60
N ARG A 165 -0.46 -8.88 -16.35
CA ARG A 165 -1.48 -9.31 -17.35
C ARG A 165 -2.80 -8.56 -17.27
N GLY A 166 -2.92 -7.57 -16.37
CA GLY A 166 -4.19 -6.88 -16.13
C GLY A 166 -5.26 -7.86 -15.65
N GLU A 167 -4.92 -8.72 -14.70
CA GLU A 167 -5.84 -9.70 -14.13
C GLU A 167 -6.78 -9.05 -13.13
N ILE A 168 -8.05 -9.36 -13.23
CA ILE A 168 -9.05 -9.07 -12.21
C ILE A 168 -9.48 -10.38 -11.56
N SER A 169 -9.35 -10.44 -10.23
CA SER A 169 -9.75 -11.58 -9.42
C SER A 169 -10.72 -11.18 -8.31
N ARG A 170 -11.61 -12.09 -7.95
CA ARG A 170 -12.53 -11.98 -6.83
C ARG A 170 -12.05 -12.86 -5.68
N TYR A 171 -12.15 -12.35 -4.48
CA TYR A 171 -11.86 -13.11 -3.27
C TYR A 171 -13.03 -14.01 -2.88
N ASP A 172 -12.78 -15.31 -2.74
CA ASP A 172 -13.79 -16.31 -2.40
C ASP A 172 -13.70 -16.78 -0.94
N GLY A 173 -12.70 -16.31 -0.22
CA GLY A 173 -12.49 -16.60 1.20
C GLY A 173 -11.21 -17.39 1.48
N VAL A 174 -10.82 -17.41 2.75
CA VAL A 174 -9.59 -18.02 3.26
C VAL A 174 -8.36 -17.46 2.53
N GLN A 175 -7.84 -18.16 1.53
CA GLN A 175 -6.71 -17.75 0.68
C GLN A 175 -7.03 -17.99 -0.81
N THR A 176 -8.32 -18.05 -1.15
CA THR A 176 -8.78 -18.44 -2.48
C THR A 176 -9.26 -17.23 -3.29
N TRP A 177 -8.79 -17.15 -4.52
CA TRP A 177 -9.13 -16.11 -5.47
C TRP A 177 -9.57 -16.74 -6.81
N THR A 178 -10.72 -16.31 -7.32
CA THR A 178 -11.17 -16.67 -8.66
C THR A 178 -10.76 -15.61 -9.66
N SER A 179 -9.94 -15.98 -10.64
CA SER A 179 -9.62 -15.12 -11.78
C SER A 179 -10.87 -14.93 -12.63
N LEU A 180 -11.30 -13.69 -12.80
CA LEU A 180 -12.46 -13.35 -13.61
C LEU A 180 -12.06 -13.06 -15.06
N ARG A 181 -10.92 -12.37 -15.25
CA ARG A 181 -10.40 -12.01 -16.56
C ARG A 181 -8.94 -11.61 -16.50
N LYS A 182 -8.21 -11.98 -17.56
CA LYS A 182 -6.91 -11.41 -17.94
C LYS A 182 -7.09 -10.60 -19.21
N PHE A 183 -6.80 -9.29 -19.16
CA PHE A 183 -7.01 -8.39 -20.31
C PHE A 183 -5.88 -8.51 -21.34
N PHE A 184 -4.69 -8.91 -20.89
CA PHE A 184 -3.54 -9.12 -21.75
C PHE A 184 -3.07 -10.55 -21.63
N SER A 185 -3.29 -11.32 -22.69
CA SER A 185 -2.62 -12.61 -22.89
C SER A 185 -1.43 -12.34 -23.80
N PRO A 186 -0.23 -12.85 -23.50
CA PRO A 186 0.84 -12.80 -24.49
C PRO A 186 0.36 -13.49 -25.76
N PRO A 187 0.76 -13.03 -26.95
CA PRO A 187 0.54 -13.78 -28.16
C PRO A 187 1.17 -15.17 -27.98
N GLY A 188 0.40 -16.22 -28.27
CA GLY A 188 0.86 -17.59 -28.22
C GLY A 188 1.92 -17.87 -29.29
#